data_520c3c57abf7e667ecc13bd02d3cf407
#
_entry.id   520c3c57abf7e667ecc13bd02d3cf407
#
_cell.length_a   1.000
_cell.length_b   1.000
_cell.length_c   1.000
_cell.angle_alpha   90.00
_cell.angle_beta   90.00
_cell.angle_gamma   90.00
#
_symmetry.space_group_name_H-M   'P 1'
#
loop_
_entity.id
_entity.type
_entity.pdbx_description
1 polymer ?
#
loop_
_entity_poly.entity_id
_entity_poly.type
_entity_poly.pdbx_seq_one_letter_code
_entity_poly.pdbx_strand_id
1 'polypeptide(L)'
;EKRMLTKARAILTSEIALSEKIDEAVTAVADRINADYAGCPTPLFVGVLNGSFMFMSDLIKKIDFTCEISFVKLASYEGTCSTGNVECLLGLNNDIAGRHVIIVEDIVDTGRSIAHMYADLMHRNPASVEVCTLFFKPNAYREPLPIRYRALEIGNEFIVGYGLDYDQLGRNLKDIYVVTND
;
A
#
# COMPACT_ATOMS: atom_id res chain seq x y z
N GLU A 1 10.29 16.26 -21.25
CA GLU A 1 9.62 16.21 -19.92
C GLU A 1 8.18 16.74 -19.99
N LYS A 2 7.95 17.97 -20.40
CA LYS A 2 6.61 18.55 -20.62
C LYS A 2 5.74 17.75 -21.62
N ARG A 3 6.35 17.10 -22.63
CA ARG A 3 5.67 16.34 -23.68
C ARG A 3 5.17 14.98 -23.17
N MET A 4 5.85 14.35 -22.21
CA MET A 4 5.43 13.09 -21.59
C MET A 4 4.29 13.32 -20.57
N LEU A 5 4.34 14.40 -19.79
CA LEU A 5 3.24 14.80 -18.90
C LEU A 5 1.97 15.17 -19.68
N THR A 6 2.12 15.74 -20.89
CA THR A 6 0.98 16.03 -21.77
C THR A 6 0.40 14.75 -22.39
N LYS A 7 1.25 13.74 -22.70
CA LYS A 7 0.78 12.41 -23.11
C LYS A 7 0.09 11.65 -21.97
N ALA A 8 0.66 11.67 -20.78
CA ALA A 8 0.02 11.07 -19.61
C ALA A 8 -1.35 11.73 -19.30
N ARG A 9 -1.46 13.06 -19.42
CA ARG A 9 -2.74 13.76 -19.26
C ARG A 9 -3.77 13.45 -20.36
N ALA A 10 -3.35 13.11 -21.56
CA ALA A 10 -4.24 12.72 -22.66
C ALA A 10 -4.77 11.27 -22.50
N ILE A 11 -4.07 10.44 -21.74
CA ILE A 11 -4.43 9.04 -21.44
C ILE A 11 -5.28 8.94 -20.17
N LEU A 12 -5.28 9.95 -19.30
CA LEU A 12 -6.03 10.00 -18.06
C LEU A 12 -7.47 10.49 -18.33
N THR A 13 -8.39 9.57 -18.61
CA THR A 13 -9.73 9.92 -19.12
C THR A 13 -10.82 10.02 -18.07
N SER A 14 -10.61 9.47 -16.89
CA SER A 14 -11.60 9.61 -15.80
C SER A 14 -10.93 9.67 -14.44
N GLU A 15 -11.42 10.56 -13.62
CA GLU A 15 -11.02 10.71 -12.22
C GLU A 15 -11.84 9.73 -11.38
N ILE A 16 -11.18 8.76 -10.71
CA ILE A 16 -11.86 7.78 -9.85
C ILE A 16 -12.02 8.32 -8.42
N ALA A 17 -11.00 9.00 -7.91
CA ALA A 17 -11.04 9.53 -6.55
C ALA A 17 -10.34 10.87 -6.45
N LEU A 18 -11.06 11.85 -5.95
CA LEU A 18 -10.53 13.14 -5.55
C LEU A 18 -9.72 13.01 -4.25
N SER A 19 -8.72 13.87 -4.09
CA SER A 19 -7.91 13.93 -2.87
C SER A 19 -8.75 14.08 -1.59
N GLU A 20 -9.89 14.76 -1.66
CA GLU A 20 -10.82 14.90 -0.54
C GLU A 20 -11.44 13.56 -0.11
N LYS A 21 -11.88 12.75 -1.07
CA LYS A 21 -12.40 11.39 -0.80
C LYS A 21 -11.32 10.46 -0.28
N ILE A 22 -10.10 10.62 -0.77
CA ILE A 22 -8.95 9.87 -0.26
C ILE A 22 -8.71 10.25 1.21
N ASP A 23 -8.70 11.53 1.55
CA ASP A 23 -8.50 11.99 2.92
C ASP A 23 -9.59 11.48 3.89
N GLU A 24 -10.85 11.48 3.47
CA GLU A 24 -11.97 10.91 4.22
C GLU A 24 -11.78 9.40 4.48
N ALA A 25 -11.39 8.65 3.44
CA ALA A 25 -11.16 7.21 3.53
C ALA A 25 -9.95 6.88 4.42
N VAL A 26 -8.87 7.65 4.31
CA VAL A 26 -7.68 7.51 5.17
C VAL A 26 -8.03 7.82 6.62
N THR A 27 -8.85 8.85 6.88
CA THR A 27 -9.35 9.17 8.23
C THR A 27 -10.13 8.00 8.81
N ALA A 28 -11.09 7.46 8.07
CA ALA A 28 -11.91 6.34 8.53
C ALA A 28 -11.08 5.07 8.84
N VAL A 29 -10.04 4.80 8.07
CA VAL A 29 -9.11 3.70 8.34
C VAL A 29 -8.26 3.98 9.57
N ALA A 30 -7.74 5.20 9.72
CA ALA A 30 -6.95 5.61 10.88
C ALA A 30 -7.76 5.49 12.17
N ASP A 31 -9.02 5.92 12.18
CA ASP A 31 -9.92 5.82 13.34
C ASP A 31 -10.11 4.35 13.78
N ARG A 32 -10.24 3.44 12.82
CA ARG A 32 -10.32 2.00 13.12
C ARG A 32 -9.02 1.46 13.72
N ILE A 33 -7.87 1.86 13.17
CA ILE A 33 -6.56 1.46 13.68
C ILE A 33 -6.36 2.04 15.09
N ASN A 34 -6.70 3.30 15.33
CA ASN A 34 -6.61 3.95 16.63
C ASN A 34 -7.45 3.19 17.68
N ALA A 35 -8.68 2.79 17.33
CA ALA A 35 -9.53 2.00 18.22
C ALA A 35 -8.97 0.60 18.50
N ASP A 36 -8.48 -0.10 17.48
CA ASP A 36 -8.00 -1.48 17.60
C ASP A 36 -6.67 -1.58 18.36
N TYR A 37 -5.82 -0.55 18.28
CA TYR A 37 -4.49 -0.52 18.91
C TYR A 37 -4.40 0.40 20.12
N ALA A 38 -5.53 0.88 20.63
CA ALA A 38 -5.57 1.67 21.86
C ALA A 38 -4.90 0.91 23.01
N GLY A 39 -3.85 1.50 23.58
CA GLY A 39 -3.09 0.90 24.69
C GLY A 39 -2.11 -0.22 24.29
N CYS A 40 -1.97 -0.55 23.01
CA CYS A 40 -0.93 -1.46 22.54
C CYS A 40 0.46 -0.82 22.62
N PRO A 41 1.50 -1.58 23.02
CA PRO A 41 2.85 -1.06 23.03
C PRO A 41 3.34 -0.81 21.59
N THR A 42 3.68 0.41 21.29
CA THR A 42 4.37 0.94 20.08
C THR A 42 4.30 0.03 18.83
N PRO A 43 3.16 -0.03 18.11
CA PRO A 43 3.05 -0.80 16.88
C PRO A 43 4.04 -0.30 15.82
N LEU A 44 4.48 -1.21 14.93
CA LEU A 44 5.36 -0.90 13.82
C LEU A 44 4.56 -0.84 12.52
N PHE A 45 4.57 0.30 11.85
CA PHE A 45 4.05 0.46 10.50
C PHE A 45 5.17 0.20 9.48
N VAL A 46 4.91 -0.68 8.51
CA VAL A 46 5.88 -1.05 7.47
C VAL A 46 5.30 -0.68 6.12
N GLY A 47 5.79 0.42 5.55
CA GLY A 47 5.37 0.89 4.23
C GLY A 47 6.08 0.17 3.09
N VAL A 48 5.32 -0.25 2.08
CA VAL A 48 5.86 -0.88 0.88
C VAL A 48 6.17 0.17 -0.18
N LEU A 49 7.44 0.38 -0.44
CA LEU A 49 7.91 1.38 -1.41
C LEU A 49 7.82 0.85 -2.85
N ASN A 50 7.59 1.72 -3.86
CA ASN A 50 7.53 3.19 -3.75
C ASN A 50 6.10 3.73 -3.55
N GLY A 51 5.07 2.98 -3.93
CA GLY A 51 3.71 3.50 -4.09
C GLY A 51 3.06 3.99 -2.80
N SER A 52 3.36 3.35 -1.68
CA SER A 52 2.70 3.65 -0.39
C SER A 52 3.13 4.95 0.29
N PHE A 53 4.15 5.67 -0.23
CA PHE A 53 4.76 6.80 0.50
C PHE A 53 3.78 7.93 0.84
N MET A 54 2.86 8.27 -0.08
CA MET A 54 1.85 9.31 0.17
C MET A 54 0.81 8.82 1.17
N PHE A 55 0.29 7.62 0.96
CA PHE A 55 -0.66 7.00 1.87
C PHE A 55 -0.09 6.85 3.29
N MET A 56 1.13 6.35 3.41
CA MET A 56 1.82 6.24 4.71
C MET A 56 1.92 7.60 5.40
N SER A 57 2.35 8.64 4.67
CA SER A 57 2.47 9.99 5.23
C SER A 57 1.15 10.52 5.77
N ASP A 58 0.05 10.34 5.04
CA ASP A 58 -1.25 10.86 5.44
C ASP A 58 -1.89 10.01 6.55
N LEU A 59 -1.72 8.68 6.50
CA LEU A 59 -2.19 7.77 7.53
C LEU A 59 -1.54 8.06 8.89
N ILE A 60 -0.22 8.15 8.94
CA ILE A 60 0.53 8.33 10.19
C ILE A 60 0.19 9.64 10.89
N LYS A 61 -0.11 10.71 10.16
CA LYS A 61 -0.56 11.98 10.75
C LYS A 61 -1.89 11.89 11.49
N LYS A 62 -2.68 10.83 11.22
CA LYS A 62 -4.00 10.58 11.82
C LYS A 62 -3.96 9.50 12.91
N ILE A 63 -2.80 8.88 13.16
CA ILE A 63 -2.59 7.93 14.26
C ILE A 63 -2.37 8.70 15.56
N ASP A 64 -3.12 8.37 16.60
CA ASP A 64 -3.16 9.10 17.87
C ASP A 64 -2.33 8.45 19.01
N PHE A 65 -1.59 7.40 18.69
CA PHE A 65 -0.67 6.72 19.62
C PHE A 65 0.76 6.72 19.11
N THR A 66 1.72 6.45 20.02
CA THR A 66 3.14 6.33 19.65
C THR A 66 3.36 5.08 18.82
N CYS A 67 3.97 5.23 17.64
CA CYS A 67 4.29 4.14 16.72
C CYS A 67 5.70 4.29 16.14
N GLU A 68 6.23 3.20 15.61
CA GLU A 68 7.43 3.21 14.77
C GLU A 68 7.07 3.07 13.31
N ILE A 69 7.93 3.58 12.44
CA ILE A 69 7.76 3.52 10.98
C ILE A 69 9.01 2.90 10.37
N SER A 70 8.81 1.97 9.46
CA SER A 70 9.87 1.42 8.62
C SER A 70 9.37 1.27 7.18
N PHE A 71 10.29 1.04 6.26
CA PHE A 71 9.97 0.82 4.86
C PHE A 71 10.68 -0.40 4.31
N VAL A 72 10.00 -1.08 3.40
CA VAL A 72 10.56 -2.17 2.59
C VAL A 72 10.34 -1.86 1.12
N LYS A 73 11.20 -2.40 0.28
CA LYS A 73 11.02 -2.34 -1.17
C LYS A 73 11.03 -3.75 -1.73
N LEU A 74 9.90 -4.16 -2.28
CA LEU A 74 9.75 -5.47 -2.91
C LEU A 74 10.23 -5.38 -4.36
N ALA A 75 11.14 -6.27 -4.76
CA ALA A 75 11.51 -6.46 -6.15
C ALA A 75 10.63 -7.54 -6.75
N SER A 76 9.87 -7.19 -7.78
CA SER A 76 9.30 -8.20 -8.68
C SER A 76 10.41 -8.68 -9.62
N TYR A 77 10.81 -9.96 -9.52
CA TYR A 77 11.74 -10.55 -10.48
C TYR A 77 10.98 -10.88 -11.78
N GLU A 78 11.08 -10.01 -12.78
CA GLU A 78 10.82 -10.39 -14.17
C GLU A 78 12.11 -10.96 -14.76
N GLY A 79 12.33 -12.26 -14.67
CA GLY A 79 13.48 -12.90 -15.32
C GLY A 79 13.73 -14.33 -14.87
N THR A 80 13.49 -15.26 -15.75
CA THR A 80 14.04 -16.64 -15.94
C THR A 80 14.37 -17.55 -14.75
N CYS A 81 14.02 -17.21 -13.52
CA CYS A 81 14.07 -18.16 -12.40
C CYS A 81 12.67 -18.43 -11.87
N SER A 82 12.19 -19.63 -12.11
CA SER A 82 10.86 -20.16 -11.81
C SER A 82 10.56 -20.38 -10.31
N THR A 83 11.07 -19.55 -9.42
CA THR A 83 10.88 -19.75 -7.96
C THR A 83 9.98 -18.72 -7.30
N GLY A 84 9.41 -17.75 -8.01
CA GLY A 84 8.38 -16.85 -7.44
C GLY A 84 8.79 -16.08 -6.17
N ASN A 85 10.08 -15.99 -5.87
CA ASN A 85 10.56 -15.28 -4.70
C ASN A 85 10.55 -13.77 -4.96
N VAL A 86 9.79 -13.04 -4.15
CA VAL A 86 9.87 -11.60 -4.06
C VAL A 86 11.11 -11.27 -3.23
N GLU A 87 12.16 -10.76 -3.86
CA GLU A 87 13.34 -10.30 -3.11
C GLU A 87 13.07 -8.94 -2.50
N CYS A 88 13.26 -8.83 -1.19
CA CYS A 88 13.21 -7.56 -0.48
C CYS A 88 14.54 -6.82 -0.69
N LEU A 89 14.58 -5.78 -1.53
CA LEU A 89 15.77 -4.98 -1.81
C LEU A 89 16.17 -4.09 -0.63
N LEU A 90 15.17 -3.54 0.06
CA LEU A 90 15.33 -2.80 1.30
C LEU A 90 14.62 -3.60 2.39
N GLY A 91 15.39 -4.33 3.17
CA GLY A 91 14.86 -5.23 4.18
C GLY A 91 14.42 -4.51 5.46
N LEU A 92 13.52 -5.14 6.17
CA LEU A 92 13.13 -4.73 7.51
C LEU A 92 14.26 -5.14 8.50
N ASN A 93 14.95 -4.15 9.07
CA ASN A 93 16.02 -4.35 10.05
C ASN A 93 15.53 -4.33 11.51
N ASN A 94 14.25 -3.98 11.73
CA ASN A 94 13.67 -3.94 13.06
C ASN A 94 13.48 -5.35 13.60
N ASP A 95 13.79 -5.55 14.89
CA ASP A 95 13.30 -6.73 15.60
C ASP A 95 11.78 -6.58 15.81
N ILE A 96 11.04 -7.55 15.34
CA ILE A 96 9.57 -7.55 15.40
C ILE A 96 9.01 -8.64 16.30
N ALA A 97 9.87 -9.43 16.96
CA ALA A 97 9.42 -10.49 17.86
C ALA A 97 8.53 -9.90 18.99
N GLY A 98 7.32 -10.45 19.12
CA GLY A 98 6.33 -10.00 20.09
C GLY A 98 5.70 -8.63 19.82
N ARG A 99 5.96 -8.01 18.67
CA ARG A 99 5.42 -6.70 18.31
C ARG A 99 4.21 -6.81 17.38
N HIS A 100 3.35 -5.80 17.44
CA HIS A 100 2.28 -5.62 16.46
C HIS A 100 2.84 -4.93 15.22
N VAL A 101 2.59 -5.50 14.04
CA VAL A 101 3.07 -4.99 12.75
C VAL A 101 1.88 -4.69 11.85
N ILE A 102 1.87 -3.52 11.23
CA ILE A 102 0.87 -3.11 10.25
C ILE A 102 1.58 -2.85 8.92
N ILE A 103 1.35 -3.69 7.93
CA ILE A 103 1.84 -3.49 6.57
C ILE A 103 0.98 -2.41 5.91
N VAL A 104 1.62 -1.40 5.32
CA VAL A 104 0.95 -0.30 4.61
C VAL A 104 1.26 -0.38 3.13
N GLU A 105 0.22 -0.62 2.32
CA GLU A 105 0.31 -0.82 0.87
C GLU A 105 -0.55 0.21 0.15
N ASP A 106 -0.11 0.68 -1.02
CA ASP A 106 -0.90 1.59 -1.85
C ASP A 106 -2.09 0.88 -2.50
N ILE A 107 -1.85 -0.32 -3.03
CA ILE A 107 -2.87 -1.12 -3.70
C ILE A 107 -2.67 -2.61 -3.48
N VAL A 108 -3.75 -3.31 -3.14
CA VAL A 108 -3.80 -4.77 -3.14
C VAL A 108 -4.67 -5.22 -4.31
N ASP A 109 -4.02 -5.80 -5.32
CA ASP A 109 -4.63 -6.37 -6.52
C ASP A 109 -4.82 -7.89 -6.34
N THR A 110 -3.97 -8.74 -6.91
CA THR A 110 -4.06 -10.20 -6.74
C THR A 110 -3.74 -10.67 -5.32
N GLY A 111 -2.96 -9.90 -4.58
CA GLY A 111 -2.57 -10.19 -3.21
C GLY A 111 -1.27 -10.98 -3.06
N ARG A 112 -0.65 -11.45 -4.16
CA ARG A 112 0.55 -12.31 -4.09
C ARG A 112 1.69 -11.70 -3.29
N SER A 113 2.08 -10.47 -3.61
CA SER A 113 3.21 -9.79 -2.96
C SER A 113 2.96 -9.62 -1.47
N ILE A 114 1.75 -9.20 -1.12
CA ILE A 114 1.39 -8.98 0.29
C ILE A 114 1.31 -10.30 1.07
N ALA A 115 0.84 -11.38 0.46
CA ALA A 115 0.79 -12.70 1.09
C ALA A 115 2.20 -13.25 1.36
N HIS A 116 3.15 -13.07 0.43
CA HIS A 116 4.56 -13.43 0.66
C HIS A 116 5.16 -12.62 1.81
N MET A 117 5.01 -11.30 1.78
CA MET A 117 5.52 -10.44 2.84
C MET A 117 4.91 -10.78 4.20
N TYR A 118 3.61 -11.04 4.24
CA TYR A 118 2.92 -11.47 5.45
C TYR A 118 3.53 -12.75 6.02
N ALA A 119 3.74 -13.76 5.19
CA ALA A 119 4.34 -15.03 5.60
C ALA A 119 5.77 -14.83 6.14
N ASP A 120 6.60 -14.03 5.47
CA ASP A 120 7.96 -13.72 5.91
C ASP A 120 7.99 -13.02 7.27
N LEU A 121 7.09 -12.08 7.50
CA LEU A 121 6.99 -11.39 8.78
C LEU A 121 6.51 -12.34 9.89
N MET A 122 5.55 -13.23 9.61
CA MET A 122 5.05 -14.20 10.58
C MET A 122 6.15 -15.16 11.06
N HIS A 123 7.13 -15.52 10.21
CA HIS A 123 8.29 -16.32 10.61
C HIS A 123 9.21 -15.64 11.65
N ARG A 124 9.08 -14.34 11.85
CA ARG A 124 9.85 -13.57 12.85
C ARG A 124 9.15 -13.44 14.21
N ASN A 125 8.10 -14.24 14.44
CA ASN A 125 7.34 -14.31 15.69
C ASN A 125 6.76 -12.97 16.18
N PRO A 126 6.09 -12.15 15.35
CA PRO A 126 5.40 -10.95 15.81
C PRO A 126 4.21 -11.32 16.70
N ALA A 127 3.70 -10.38 17.49
CA ALA A 127 2.44 -10.53 18.20
C ALA A 127 1.24 -10.58 17.25
N SER A 128 1.28 -9.76 16.20
CA SER A 128 0.33 -9.80 15.09
C SER A 128 0.92 -9.15 13.84
N VAL A 129 0.42 -9.53 12.68
CA VAL A 129 0.63 -8.83 11.41
C VAL A 129 -0.73 -8.53 10.81
N GLU A 130 -1.01 -7.28 10.49
CA GLU A 130 -2.22 -6.85 9.81
C GLU A 130 -1.87 -6.08 8.54
N VAL A 131 -2.80 -6.03 7.59
CA VAL A 131 -2.61 -5.31 6.32
C VAL A 131 -3.56 -4.12 6.26
N CYS A 132 -2.98 -2.96 5.93
CA CYS A 132 -3.67 -1.70 5.66
C CYS A 132 -3.38 -1.29 4.21
N THR A 133 -4.40 -1.16 3.38
CA THR A 133 -4.24 -0.73 1.99
C THR A 133 -5.14 0.45 1.66
N LEU A 134 -4.62 1.37 0.83
CA LEU A 134 -5.42 2.48 0.33
C LEU A 134 -6.46 1.98 -0.69
N PHE A 135 -6.02 1.21 -1.70
CA PHE A 135 -6.91 0.63 -2.70
C PHE A 135 -6.94 -0.89 -2.61
N PHE A 136 -8.13 -1.43 -2.68
CA PHE A 136 -8.37 -2.87 -2.71
C PHE A 136 -9.21 -3.23 -3.93
N LYS A 137 -8.77 -4.26 -4.69
CA LYS A 137 -9.49 -4.80 -5.85
C LYS A 137 -10.14 -6.14 -5.50
N PRO A 138 -11.36 -6.17 -4.97
CA PRO A 138 -12.00 -7.41 -4.50
C PRO A 138 -12.18 -8.45 -5.62
N ASN A 139 -12.41 -8.00 -6.86
CA ASN A 139 -12.60 -8.89 -8.02
C ASN A 139 -11.29 -9.53 -8.52
N ALA A 140 -10.15 -8.95 -8.21
CA ALA A 140 -8.83 -9.46 -8.60
C ALA A 140 -8.16 -10.29 -7.50
N TYR A 141 -8.54 -10.06 -6.24
CA TYR A 141 -7.94 -10.68 -5.07
C TYR A 141 -8.14 -12.21 -5.05
N ARG A 142 -7.06 -12.98 -4.77
CA ARG A 142 -7.07 -14.45 -4.86
C ARG A 142 -6.48 -15.16 -3.63
N GLU A 143 -5.91 -14.39 -2.69
CA GLU A 143 -5.23 -14.97 -1.53
C GLU A 143 -6.19 -15.20 -0.36
N PRO A 144 -5.94 -16.22 0.50
CA PRO A 144 -6.78 -16.45 1.67
C PRO A 144 -6.50 -15.48 2.83
N LEU A 145 -5.58 -14.54 2.67
CA LEU A 145 -5.20 -13.58 3.69
C LEU A 145 -6.27 -12.49 3.82
N PRO A 146 -6.88 -12.28 4.99
CA PRO A 146 -7.81 -11.20 5.18
C PRO A 146 -7.10 -9.84 5.16
N ILE A 147 -7.62 -8.89 4.37
CA ILE A 147 -7.16 -7.51 4.40
C ILE A 147 -8.03 -6.74 5.38
N ARG A 148 -7.52 -6.50 6.58
CA ARG A 148 -8.31 -5.95 7.69
C ARG A 148 -8.67 -4.48 7.49
N TYR A 149 -7.72 -3.67 7.03
CA TYR A 149 -7.90 -2.23 6.86
C TYR A 149 -7.87 -1.88 5.38
N ARG A 150 -9.03 -1.60 4.82
CA ARG A 150 -9.22 -1.19 3.42
C ARG A 150 -9.84 0.19 3.41
N ALA A 151 -9.18 1.16 2.77
CA ALA A 151 -9.69 2.52 2.68
C ALA A 151 -10.73 2.64 1.56
N LEU A 152 -10.38 2.23 0.33
CA LEU A 152 -11.26 2.30 -0.84
C LEU A 152 -11.26 0.97 -1.62
N GLU A 153 -12.44 0.51 -2.00
CA GLU A 153 -12.59 -0.60 -2.94
C GLU A 153 -12.79 -0.04 -4.35
N ILE A 154 -12.06 -0.60 -5.32
CA ILE A 154 -12.09 -0.17 -6.73
C ILE A 154 -12.26 -1.37 -7.65
N GLY A 155 -12.58 -1.11 -8.92
CA GLY A 155 -12.63 -2.12 -9.98
C GLY A 155 -11.24 -2.61 -10.39
N ASN A 156 -11.16 -3.23 -11.58
CA ASN A 156 -9.90 -3.80 -12.09
C ASN A 156 -9.12 -2.82 -12.97
N GLU A 157 -9.52 -1.56 -13.03
CA GLU A 157 -8.88 -0.53 -13.83
C GLU A 157 -7.42 -0.35 -13.39
N PHE A 158 -6.57 0.01 -14.36
CA PHE A 158 -5.22 0.46 -14.06
C PHE A 158 -5.27 1.94 -13.66
N ILE A 159 -4.75 2.23 -12.46
CA ILE A 159 -4.83 3.56 -11.85
C ILE A 159 -3.45 4.15 -11.61
N VAL A 160 -3.37 5.48 -11.63
CA VAL A 160 -2.15 6.26 -11.38
C VAL A 160 -2.48 7.50 -10.54
N GLY A 161 -1.52 7.96 -9.78
CA GLY A 161 -1.63 9.11 -8.89
C GLY A 161 -1.51 8.72 -7.41
N TYR A 162 -1.40 9.68 -6.56
CA TYR A 162 -1.29 9.53 -5.11
C TYR A 162 -0.30 8.43 -4.67
N GLY A 163 0.87 8.45 -5.28
CA GLY A 163 1.93 7.46 -5.04
C GLY A 163 2.05 6.38 -6.11
N LEU A 164 0.94 5.98 -6.76
CA LEU A 164 0.95 5.00 -7.84
C LEU A 164 1.50 5.60 -9.14
N ASP A 165 2.17 4.78 -9.93
CA ASP A 165 2.81 5.22 -11.16
C ASP A 165 2.32 4.52 -12.44
N TYR A 166 2.62 5.18 -13.54
CA TYR A 166 2.66 4.61 -14.87
C TYR A 166 4.03 4.92 -15.47
N ASP A 167 4.83 3.89 -15.69
CA ASP A 167 6.20 4.00 -16.21
C ASP A 167 7.06 5.02 -15.40
N GLN A 168 7.05 4.89 -14.09
CA GLN A 168 7.73 5.75 -13.10
C GLN A 168 7.19 7.20 -13.01
N LEU A 169 6.14 7.54 -13.73
CA LEU A 169 5.53 8.87 -13.77
C LEU A 169 4.18 8.89 -13.07
N GLY A 170 3.72 10.07 -12.66
CA GLY A 170 2.38 10.28 -12.09
C GLY A 170 2.26 10.12 -10.58
N ARG A 171 3.28 9.63 -9.87
CA ARG A 171 3.22 9.45 -8.40
C ARG A 171 2.91 10.74 -7.63
N ASN A 172 3.25 11.89 -8.21
CA ASN A 172 3.05 13.21 -7.60
C ASN A 172 1.66 13.81 -7.84
N LEU A 173 0.80 13.15 -8.61
CA LEU A 173 -0.59 13.60 -8.78
C LEU A 173 -1.32 13.44 -7.45
N LYS A 174 -2.11 14.46 -7.07
CA LYS A 174 -2.86 14.45 -5.80
C LYS A 174 -4.12 13.58 -5.84
N ASP A 175 -4.68 13.43 -7.05
CA ASP A 175 -5.89 12.68 -7.33
C ASP A 175 -5.57 11.37 -8.05
N ILE A 176 -6.53 10.45 -8.12
CA ILE A 176 -6.38 9.17 -8.81
C ILE A 176 -7.10 9.20 -10.16
N TYR A 177 -6.40 8.72 -11.17
CA TYR A 177 -6.85 8.66 -12.55
C TYR A 177 -6.78 7.23 -13.10
N VAL A 178 -7.71 6.90 -14.00
CA VAL A 178 -7.64 5.66 -14.78
C VAL A 178 -6.75 5.86 -15.99
N VAL A 179 -5.92 4.87 -16.27
CA VAL A 179 -5.17 4.79 -17.53
C VAL A 179 -6.01 4.01 -18.53
N THR A 180 -6.40 4.66 -19.62
CA THR A 180 -7.09 4.01 -20.74
C THR A 180 -6.07 3.77 -21.86
N ASN A 181 -6.03 2.54 -22.35
CA ASN A 181 -5.32 2.21 -23.58
C ASN A 181 -6.26 2.58 -24.75
N ASP A 182 -5.97 3.68 -25.43
CA ASP A 182 -6.54 3.95 -26.76
C ASP A 182 -5.88 3.04 -27.80
#